data_26014129adf0bdf44207b3f77d1fde27
#
_entry.id   26014129adf0bdf44207b3f77d1fde27
#
_cell.length_a   1.000
_cell.length_b   1.000
_cell.length_c   1.000
_cell.angle_alpha   90.00
_cell.angle_beta   90.00
_cell.angle_gamma   90.00
#
_symmetry.space_group_name_H-M   'P 1'
#
loop_
_entity.id
_entity.type
_entity.pdbx_description
1 polymer ?
#
loop_
_entity_poly.entity_id
_entity_poly.type
_entity_poly.pdbx_seq_one_letter_code
_entity_poly.pdbx_strand_id
1 'polypeptide(L)'
;MFPQLTTEVQEGEVLVEMKTTLGALKIKLFPKQAPKTVENFLGHAKSGYYDGIIFHRVIQDFMIQGGDPTGTGMGGESIWGNSFEDEFSDELFNLRGALSMANAGPNTNGSQFFIVQMKHLPSDMLRQL
;
A
#
# COMPACT_ATOMS: atom_id res chain seq x y z
N MET A 1 6.27 -12.93 16.59
CA MET A 1 5.87 -11.51 16.66
C MET A 1 5.45 -11.01 15.28
N PHE A 2 4.37 -10.28 15.22
CA PHE A 2 3.92 -9.69 13.96
C PHE A 2 4.81 -8.49 13.59
N PRO A 3 5.36 -8.45 12.37
CA PRO A 3 6.31 -7.39 12.00
C PRO A 3 5.70 -5.98 12.01
N GLN A 4 4.37 -5.86 11.86
CA GLN A 4 3.69 -4.56 11.90
C GLN A 4 3.63 -3.94 13.28
N LEU A 5 3.90 -4.68 14.34
CA LEU A 5 3.74 -4.20 15.72
C LEU A 5 4.98 -3.48 16.25
N THR A 6 6.04 -3.37 15.47
CA THR A 6 7.23 -2.60 15.85
C THR A 6 7.51 -1.50 14.82
N THR A 7 8.00 -0.36 15.30
CA THR A 7 8.45 0.72 14.43
C THR A 7 9.90 0.55 13.95
N GLU A 8 10.62 -0.39 14.55
CA GLU A 8 12.00 -0.68 14.16
C GLU A 8 12.02 -1.41 12.83
N VAL A 9 12.97 -1.02 11.95
CA VAL A 9 13.18 -1.71 10.68
C VAL A 9 14.07 -2.91 10.92
N GLN A 10 13.53 -4.10 10.75
CA GLN A 10 14.24 -5.35 10.98
C GLN A 10 14.98 -5.77 9.69
N GLU A 11 15.85 -6.77 9.83
CA GLU A 11 16.56 -7.32 8.68
C GLU A 11 15.58 -7.81 7.60
N GLY A 12 15.82 -7.41 6.35
CA GLY A 12 14.97 -7.77 5.22
C GLY A 12 13.77 -6.86 5.02
N GLU A 13 13.53 -5.91 5.93
CA GLU A 13 12.49 -4.90 5.76
C GLU A 13 13.05 -3.66 5.09
N VAL A 14 12.18 -2.88 4.45
CA VAL A 14 12.57 -1.66 3.74
C VAL A 14 11.79 -0.48 4.27
N LEU A 15 12.48 0.63 4.50
CA LEU A 15 11.85 1.88 4.92
C LEU A 15 11.76 2.83 3.72
N VAL A 16 10.57 3.39 3.50
CA VAL A 16 10.30 4.38 2.46
C VAL A 16 9.74 5.63 3.11
N GLU A 17 10.17 6.80 2.64
CA GLU A 17 9.60 8.06 3.04
C GLU A 17 8.70 8.60 1.93
N MET A 18 7.43 8.82 2.25
CA MET A 18 6.45 9.43 1.35
C MET A 18 6.27 10.89 1.74
N LYS A 19 6.71 11.81 0.89
CA LYS A 19 6.56 13.24 1.12
C LYS A 19 5.25 13.73 0.52
N THR A 20 4.42 14.32 1.35
CA THR A 20 3.15 14.91 0.93
C THR A 20 3.12 16.39 1.23
N THR A 21 2.12 17.09 0.68
CA THR A 21 1.95 18.53 0.95
C THR A 21 1.67 18.83 2.42
N LEU A 22 1.23 17.84 3.20
CA LEU A 22 0.90 17.99 4.62
C LEU A 22 1.95 17.38 5.54
N GLY A 23 3.03 16.86 5.00
CA GLY A 23 4.11 16.28 5.80
C GLY A 23 4.63 14.97 5.22
N ALA A 24 5.63 14.41 5.88
CA ALA A 24 6.26 13.16 5.46
C ALA A 24 5.69 11.97 6.24
N LEU A 25 5.49 10.86 5.54
CA LEU A 25 5.10 9.58 6.12
C LEU A 25 6.25 8.59 5.97
N LYS A 26 6.55 7.87 7.02
CA LYS A 26 7.54 6.78 6.97
C LYS A 26 6.79 5.46 6.88
N ILE A 27 7.14 4.68 5.86
CA ILE A 27 6.44 3.44 5.53
C ILE A 27 7.43 2.30 5.55
N LYS A 28 7.12 1.26 6.32
CA LYS A 28 7.91 0.04 6.40
C LYS A 28 7.29 -1.00 5.47
N LEU A 29 8.10 -1.56 4.58
CA LEU A 29 7.68 -2.56 3.61
C LEU A 29 8.22 -3.93 3.98
N PHE A 30 7.50 -4.97 3.59
CA PHE A 30 7.75 -6.36 3.99
C PHE A 30 8.02 -7.26 2.77
N PRO A 31 9.25 -7.22 2.19
CA PRO A 31 9.54 -8.00 0.97
C PRO A 31 9.43 -9.50 1.15
N LYS A 32 9.63 -10.02 2.37
CA LYS A 32 9.52 -11.45 2.63
C LYS A 32 8.09 -11.94 2.53
N GLN A 33 7.15 -11.14 3.06
CA GLN A 33 5.74 -11.49 3.07
C GLN A 33 5.03 -11.14 1.77
N ALA A 34 5.47 -10.09 1.09
CA ALA A 34 4.83 -9.59 -0.12
C ALA A 34 5.88 -9.17 -1.16
N PRO A 35 6.63 -10.12 -1.74
CA PRO A 35 7.77 -9.79 -2.59
C PRO A 35 7.41 -9.02 -3.85
N LYS A 36 6.37 -9.41 -4.57
CA LYS A 36 5.97 -8.72 -5.81
C LYS A 36 5.34 -7.36 -5.52
N THR A 37 4.52 -7.27 -4.49
CA THR A 37 3.90 -6.02 -4.07
C THR A 37 4.95 -4.98 -3.71
N VAL A 38 5.97 -5.37 -2.95
CA VAL A 38 7.07 -4.48 -2.58
C VAL A 38 7.91 -4.10 -3.79
N GLU A 39 8.22 -5.06 -4.66
CA GLU A 39 8.97 -4.78 -5.89
C GLU A 39 8.25 -3.77 -6.77
N ASN A 40 6.94 -3.93 -6.93
CA ASN A 40 6.10 -3.01 -7.69
C ASN A 40 6.10 -1.60 -7.08
N PHE A 41 5.86 -1.51 -5.80
CA PHE A 41 5.81 -0.22 -5.09
C PHE A 41 7.16 0.50 -5.17
N LEU A 42 8.25 -0.20 -4.91
CA LEU A 42 9.60 0.38 -4.98
C LEU A 42 9.97 0.77 -6.41
N GLY A 43 9.60 -0.04 -7.40
CA GLY A 43 9.85 0.27 -8.80
C GLY A 43 9.16 1.56 -9.22
N HIS A 44 7.91 1.73 -8.86
CA HIS A 44 7.17 2.96 -9.14
C HIS A 44 7.76 4.15 -8.38
N ALA A 45 8.16 3.97 -7.12
CA ALA A 45 8.76 5.04 -6.34
C ALA A 45 10.08 5.51 -6.95
N LYS A 46 10.93 4.57 -7.37
CA LYS A 46 12.24 4.89 -7.95
C LYS A 46 12.15 5.57 -9.32
N SER A 47 11.13 5.24 -10.10
CA SER A 47 10.93 5.83 -11.43
C SER A 47 10.24 7.18 -11.40
N GLY A 48 9.79 7.64 -10.23
CA GLY A 48 9.02 8.88 -10.12
C GLY A 48 7.56 8.74 -10.50
N TYR A 49 7.07 7.52 -10.67
CA TYR A 49 5.69 7.25 -11.08
C TYR A 49 4.67 7.87 -10.13
N TYR A 50 4.95 7.81 -8.80
CA TYR A 50 4.04 8.35 -7.80
C TYR A 50 4.16 9.86 -7.57
N ASP A 51 5.16 10.51 -8.14
CA ASP A 51 5.37 11.93 -7.92
C ASP A 51 4.23 12.76 -8.50
N GLY A 52 3.69 13.66 -7.70
CA GLY A 52 2.61 14.54 -8.12
C GLY A 52 1.21 13.90 -8.13
N ILE A 53 1.09 12.64 -7.72
CA ILE A 53 -0.21 11.97 -7.67
C ILE A 53 -0.98 12.38 -6.42
N ILE A 54 -2.29 12.61 -6.57
CA ILE A 54 -3.17 12.99 -5.48
C ILE A 54 -3.74 11.77 -4.76
N PHE A 55 -4.19 11.98 -3.52
CA PHE A 55 -5.07 11.02 -2.87
C PHE A 55 -6.49 11.31 -3.35
N HIS A 56 -6.92 10.56 -4.36
CA HIS A 56 -8.18 10.82 -5.06
C HIS A 56 -9.42 10.36 -4.28
N ARG A 57 -9.23 9.57 -3.23
CA ARG A 57 -10.33 9.08 -2.41
C ARG A 57 -9.93 9.17 -0.94
N VAL A 58 -10.69 9.95 -0.18
CA VAL A 58 -10.47 10.13 1.26
C VAL A 58 -11.79 9.89 1.96
N ILE A 59 -11.84 8.86 2.81
CA ILE A 59 -13.02 8.53 3.58
C ILE A 59 -12.64 8.63 5.06
N GLN A 60 -13.26 9.58 5.76
CA GLN A 60 -12.99 9.82 7.17
C GLN A 60 -13.21 8.54 7.98
N ASP A 61 -12.30 8.27 8.92
CA ASP A 61 -12.33 7.10 9.79
C ASP A 61 -12.30 5.76 9.05
N PHE A 62 -11.88 5.74 7.79
CA PHE A 62 -11.75 4.52 7.02
C PHE A 62 -10.37 4.42 6.35
N MET A 63 -10.13 5.20 5.29
CA MET A 63 -8.86 5.11 4.56
C MET A 63 -8.63 6.32 3.67
N ILE A 64 -7.39 6.48 3.22
CA ILE A 64 -7.05 7.37 2.10
C ILE A 64 -6.45 6.51 0.99
N GLN A 65 -6.81 6.79 -0.25
CA GLN A 65 -6.40 6.01 -1.41
C GLN A 65 -5.75 6.89 -2.45
N GLY A 66 -4.65 6.43 -3.01
CA GLY A 66 -3.91 7.13 -4.04
C GLY A 66 -3.18 6.18 -4.96
N GLY A 67 -2.20 6.69 -5.70
CA GLY A 67 -1.37 5.88 -6.58
C GLY A 67 -1.90 5.75 -8.00
N ASP A 68 -2.97 6.45 -8.36
CA ASP A 68 -3.52 6.49 -9.71
C ASP A 68 -3.05 7.77 -10.41
N PRO A 69 -2.23 7.67 -11.48
CA PRO A 69 -1.76 8.85 -12.20
C PRO A 69 -2.87 9.69 -12.80
N THR A 70 -4.04 9.09 -13.09
CA THR A 70 -5.18 9.83 -13.64
C THR A 70 -5.99 10.52 -12.56
N GLY A 71 -5.82 10.14 -11.29
CA GLY A 71 -6.56 10.74 -10.18
C GLY A 71 -8.05 10.41 -10.14
N THR A 72 -8.50 9.42 -10.92
CA THR A 72 -9.92 9.08 -11.05
C THR A 72 -10.32 7.81 -10.29
N GLY A 73 -9.35 7.01 -9.91
CA GLY A 73 -9.59 5.68 -9.33
C GLY A 73 -9.69 4.58 -10.39
N MET A 74 -9.66 4.94 -11.66
CA MET A 74 -9.80 3.99 -12.78
C MET A 74 -8.48 3.65 -13.45
N GLY A 75 -7.41 4.37 -13.14
CA GLY A 75 -6.13 4.23 -13.82
C GLY A 75 -5.08 3.55 -12.95
N GLY A 76 -3.87 3.52 -13.50
CA GLY A 76 -2.71 2.93 -12.83
C GLY A 76 -2.40 1.52 -13.33
N GLU A 77 -1.12 1.20 -13.36
CA GLU A 77 -0.65 -0.12 -13.79
C GLU A 77 0.55 -0.54 -12.95
N SER A 78 0.85 -1.83 -12.96
CA SER A 78 2.05 -2.35 -12.28
C SER A 78 3.31 -1.98 -13.06
N ILE A 79 4.48 -2.20 -12.46
CA ILE A 79 5.76 -2.00 -13.14
C ILE A 79 5.94 -2.94 -14.33
N TRP A 80 5.17 -4.04 -14.37
CA TRP A 80 5.19 -5.03 -15.46
C TRP A 80 4.16 -4.73 -16.55
N GLY A 81 3.30 -3.71 -16.34
CA GLY A 81 2.25 -3.34 -17.28
C GLY A 81 0.95 -4.13 -17.14
N ASN A 82 1.00 -5.29 -16.51
CA ASN A 82 -0.16 -6.15 -16.28
C ASN A 82 -0.50 -6.19 -14.81
N SER A 83 -1.74 -6.55 -14.49
CA SER A 83 -2.13 -6.82 -13.10
C SER A 83 -1.33 -7.98 -12.52
N PHE A 84 -1.08 -7.94 -11.23
CA PHE A 84 -0.39 -9.04 -10.57
C PHE A 84 -1.22 -9.59 -9.42
N GLU A 85 -0.88 -10.81 -9.01
CA GLU A 85 -1.63 -11.56 -8.02
C GLU A 85 -1.55 -10.96 -6.62
N ASP A 86 -2.56 -11.24 -5.82
CA ASP A 86 -2.57 -10.89 -4.40
C ASP A 86 -1.50 -11.68 -3.66
N GLU A 87 -0.92 -11.05 -2.65
CA GLU A 87 0.07 -11.67 -1.78
C GLU A 87 -0.42 -11.54 -0.33
N PHE A 88 -1.09 -12.58 0.14
CA PHE A 88 -1.60 -12.63 1.51
C PHE A 88 -0.60 -13.26 2.45
N SER A 89 -0.58 -12.79 3.69
CA SER A 89 0.30 -13.32 4.72
C SER A 89 -0.44 -13.38 6.05
N ASP A 90 -0.21 -14.46 6.80
CA ASP A 90 -0.75 -14.58 8.17
C ASP A 90 -0.05 -13.62 9.14
N GLU A 91 1.05 -12.99 8.73
CA GLU A 91 1.81 -12.06 9.54
C GLU A 91 1.42 -10.60 9.34
N LEU A 92 0.64 -10.29 8.29
CA LEU A 92 0.26 -8.93 7.94
C LEU A 92 -1.25 -8.75 7.99
N PHE A 93 -1.69 -7.59 8.51
CA PHE A 93 -3.09 -7.26 8.66
C PHE A 93 -3.36 -5.82 8.24
N ASN A 94 -4.61 -5.50 7.94
CA ASN A 94 -5.06 -4.14 7.66
C ASN A 94 -5.27 -3.35 8.96
N LEU A 95 -4.20 -3.17 9.71
CA LEU A 95 -4.21 -2.38 10.94
C LEU A 95 -4.22 -0.89 10.60
N ARG A 96 -4.59 -0.05 11.57
CA ARG A 96 -4.48 1.40 11.42
C ARG A 96 -3.04 1.76 11.04
N GLY A 97 -2.89 2.52 9.96
CA GLY A 97 -1.60 2.89 9.41
C GLY A 97 -1.05 1.91 8.38
N ALA A 98 -1.71 0.78 8.16
CA ALA A 98 -1.26 -0.18 7.14
C ALA A 98 -1.39 0.40 5.74
N LEU A 99 -0.38 0.16 4.91
CA LEU A 99 -0.41 0.45 3.47
C LEU A 99 -0.77 -0.84 2.75
N SER A 100 -1.86 -0.82 2.00
CA SER A 100 -2.35 -1.99 1.27
C SER A 100 -2.63 -1.65 -0.17
N MET A 101 -2.54 -2.66 -1.05
CA MET A 101 -2.86 -2.46 -2.46
C MET A 101 -4.37 -2.41 -2.66
N ALA A 102 -4.81 -1.42 -3.44
CA ALA A 102 -6.19 -1.33 -3.92
C ALA A 102 -6.30 -2.10 -5.24
N ASN A 103 -7.45 -2.73 -5.47
CA ASN A 103 -7.68 -3.47 -6.70
C ASN A 103 -9.17 -3.51 -7.05
N ALA A 104 -9.49 -4.07 -8.21
CA ALA A 104 -10.85 -4.18 -8.74
C ALA A 104 -11.40 -5.60 -8.59
N GLY A 105 -10.83 -6.42 -7.74
CA GLY A 105 -11.18 -7.82 -7.51
C GLY A 105 -9.93 -8.66 -7.31
N PRO A 106 -10.07 -9.99 -7.18
CA PRO A 106 -8.93 -10.86 -6.95
C PRO A 106 -7.87 -10.74 -8.05
N ASN A 107 -6.60 -10.65 -7.65
CA ASN A 107 -5.46 -10.68 -8.57
C ASN A 107 -5.49 -9.57 -9.63
N THR A 108 -5.92 -8.37 -9.24
CA THR A 108 -5.99 -7.22 -10.16
C THR A 108 -5.17 -6.03 -9.64
N ASN A 109 -4.07 -6.29 -8.96
CA ASN A 109 -3.22 -5.25 -8.40
C ASN A 109 -2.46 -4.50 -9.50
N GLY A 110 -2.39 -3.19 -9.35
CA GLY A 110 -1.67 -2.30 -10.27
C GLY A 110 -0.78 -1.34 -9.52
N SER A 111 -1.15 -0.06 -9.47
CA SER A 111 -0.37 0.96 -8.77
C SER A 111 -1.09 1.59 -7.58
N GLN A 112 -2.40 1.45 -7.49
CA GLN A 112 -3.18 2.10 -6.45
C GLN A 112 -2.99 1.42 -5.10
N PHE A 113 -2.98 2.23 -4.05
CA PHE A 113 -2.85 1.76 -2.69
C PHE A 113 -3.74 2.58 -1.78
N PHE A 114 -4.00 2.06 -0.58
CA PHE A 114 -4.69 2.82 0.46
C PHE A 114 -3.97 2.68 1.79
N ILE A 115 -4.16 3.69 2.64
CA ILE A 115 -3.63 3.71 4.00
C ILE A 115 -4.82 3.68 4.95
N VAL A 116 -4.82 2.71 5.84
CA VAL A 116 -5.93 2.45 6.76
C VAL A 116 -5.95 3.50 7.87
N GLN A 117 -7.12 4.09 8.10
CA GLN A 117 -7.33 5.05 9.20
C GLN A 117 -8.37 4.59 10.21
N MET A 118 -9.09 3.51 9.92
CA MET A 118 -10.10 2.97 10.82
C MET A 118 -9.44 2.41 12.07
N LYS A 119 -9.97 2.78 13.25
CA LYS A 119 -9.40 2.32 14.53
C LYS A 119 -9.68 0.85 14.81
N HIS A 120 -10.89 0.39 14.44
CA HIS A 120 -11.34 -0.96 14.68
C HIS A 120 -11.88 -1.54 13.37
N LEU A 121 -11.10 -2.43 12.75
CA LEU A 121 -11.52 -3.11 11.55
C LEU A 121 -12.38 -4.32 11.93
N PRO A 122 -13.48 -4.59 11.21
CA PRO A 122 -14.16 -5.88 11.34
C PRO A 122 -13.20 -7.02 11.09
N SER A 123 -13.38 -8.13 11.80
CA SER A 123 -12.42 -9.24 11.74
C SER A 123 -12.26 -9.81 10.33
N ASP A 124 -13.30 -9.75 9.51
CA ASP A 124 -13.25 -10.20 8.13
C ASP A 124 -12.42 -9.28 7.22
N MET A 125 -12.21 -8.03 7.60
CA MET A 125 -11.40 -7.07 6.84
C MET A 125 -9.93 -7.05 7.24
N LEU A 126 -9.58 -7.64 8.38
CA LEU A 126 -8.20 -7.60 8.88
C LEU A 126 -7.20 -8.25 7.93
N ARG A 127 -7.62 -9.25 7.18
CA ARG A 127 -6.75 -10.03 6.28
C ARG A 127 -6.99 -9.75 4.80
N GLN A 128 -7.89 -8.83 4.46
CA GLN A 128 -8.14 -8.46 3.07
C GLN A 128 -7.19 -7.35 2.66
N LEU A 129 -6.60 -7.49 1.51
CA LEU A 129 -5.66 -6.52 0.97
C LEU A 129 -6.15 -5.88 -0.31
#